data_2131a7f7145e6abffd41dbf168ccd706
#
_entry.id   2131a7f7145e6abffd41dbf168ccd706
#
_cell.length_a   1.000
_cell.length_b   1.000
_cell.length_c   1.000
_cell.angle_alpha   90.00
_cell.angle_beta   90.00
_cell.angle_gamma   90.00
#
_symmetry.space_group_name_H-M   'P 1'
#
loop_
_entity.id
_entity.type
_entity.pdbx_description
1 polymer ?
#
loop_
_entity_poly.entity_id
_entity_poly.type
_entity_poly.pdbx_seq_one_letter_code
_entity_poly.pdbx_strand_id
1 'polypeptide(L)'
;LTCLLLLGSMAPTTALCTGKDASKRGKEKGCDRPYSEAMYVKRQGGDLYISAKLDERTDITYWFRRCMFNELYTFYRVGITRNRTALPTTQPEAEPAVLLNSTYSDNIGPFAIPGCGWCGGNHKYRERTARTARSEGYTLLADGNRIEGDTTLWANRVTVEAENVILDPTRPYRNTAGGDELRDSLCRESVTYTVRRNNIEVAASHRFCNATPVAIAIYYGMQSMFEGETHVLTPGGAYTDWTEVAKASTFTKQEHPLFRRYVEKNRQGYQSTWLLPDGLGDHALLDGQDDIFIYAPYGKSYHKLIGNKRIKNGDKTCWRGVYTWFETPIADDADLLCYEGSAGGHTAVFIDCKRACKRTLALPGYLDLRHFGTAEQNGGIRISAAGRNKLKIKADAPGSCVLLLRE
;
A
#
# COMPACT_ATOMS: atom_id res chain seq x y z
N LEU A 1 17.95 -15.20 11.65
CA LEU A 1 16.48 -15.07 11.52
C LEU A 1 16.13 -15.32 10.05
N THR A 2 15.56 -16.48 9.81
CA THR A 2 15.24 -17.00 8.48
C THR A 2 13.88 -16.42 8.08
N CYS A 3 13.85 -15.51 7.12
CA CYS A 3 12.61 -15.16 6.44
C CYS A 3 12.27 -16.34 5.52
N LEU A 4 11.61 -17.36 6.07
CA LEU A 4 11.02 -18.42 5.27
C LEU A 4 9.76 -17.85 4.59
N LEU A 5 9.72 -17.95 3.28
CA LEU A 5 8.50 -17.91 2.50
C LEU A 5 7.67 -19.16 2.89
N LEU A 6 6.94 -19.05 4.00
CA LEU A 6 5.89 -20.01 4.34
C LEU A 6 4.61 -19.49 3.73
N LEU A 7 4.28 -20.03 2.56
CA LEU A 7 2.90 -20.20 2.14
C LEU A 7 2.24 -21.16 3.13
N GLY A 8 1.94 -20.64 4.32
CA GLY A 8 1.20 -21.36 5.34
C GLY A 8 -0.27 -21.39 4.98
N SER A 9 -0.72 -22.51 4.42
CA SER A 9 -2.13 -22.87 4.47
C SER A 9 -2.52 -23.04 5.94
N MET A 10 -3.20 -22.08 6.52
CA MET A 10 -3.88 -22.26 7.79
C MET A 10 -5.06 -23.19 7.57
N ALA A 11 -4.93 -24.43 7.97
CA ALA A 11 -6.04 -25.34 8.14
C ALA A 11 -6.89 -24.90 9.36
N PRO A 12 -8.22 -24.83 9.25
CA PRO A 12 -9.06 -24.47 10.38
C PRO A 12 -9.21 -25.68 11.31
N THR A 13 -8.95 -25.44 12.59
CA THR A 13 -9.34 -26.37 13.65
C THR A 13 -10.86 -26.36 13.78
N THR A 14 -11.50 -27.40 13.28
CA THR A 14 -12.95 -27.62 13.38
C THR A 14 -13.28 -28.09 14.79
N ALA A 15 -13.97 -27.25 15.56
CA ALA A 15 -14.80 -27.70 16.67
C ALA A 15 -16.20 -28.06 16.12
N LEU A 16 -16.51 -29.36 16.09
CA LEU A 16 -17.85 -29.83 15.77
C LEU A 16 -18.82 -29.47 16.91
N CYS A 17 -19.79 -28.60 16.62
CA CYS A 17 -21.03 -28.55 17.38
C CYS A 17 -22.15 -29.14 16.53
N THR A 18 -22.58 -30.36 16.86
CA THR A 18 -23.78 -30.99 16.33
C THR A 18 -25.02 -30.38 16.97
N GLY A 19 -25.88 -29.74 16.18
CA GLY A 19 -27.19 -29.25 16.60
C GLY A 19 -28.16 -29.28 15.42
N LYS A 20 -29.16 -30.19 15.51
CA LYS A 20 -30.28 -30.33 14.57
C LYS A 20 -31.15 -29.08 14.60
N ASP A 21 -31.43 -28.51 13.45
CA ASP A 21 -32.75 -28.17 12.88
C ASP A 21 -32.54 -27.30 11.65
N ALA A 22 -32.59 -27.95 10.48
CA ALA A 22 -32.63 -27.29 9.19
C ALA A 22 -34.07 -27.41 8.63
N SER A 23 -34.90 -26.41 8.91
CA SER A 23 -36.08 -26.21 8.06
C SER A 23 -36.46 -24.73 7.99
N LYS A 24 -36.42 -24.18 6.77
CA LYS A 24 -37.02 -22.94 6.32
C LYS A 24 -36.35 -21.63 6.83
N ARG A 25 -35.12 -21.35 6.42
CA ARG A 25 -34.68 -19.97 6.19
C ARG A 25 -34.54 -19.77 4.68
N GLY A 26 -35.42 -18.97 4.11
CA GLY A 26 -35.25 -18.46 2.75
C GLY A 26 -33.84 -17.85 2.69
N LYS A 27 -33.02 -18.26 1.72
CA LYS A 27 -31.73 -17.59 1.42
C LYS A 27 -32.09 -16.16 1.05
N GLU A 28 -31.92 -15.21 1.98
CA GLU A 28 -31.83 -13.80 1.60
C GLU A 28 -30.65 -13.70 0.64
N LYS A 29 -30.96 -13.53 -0.65
CA LYS A 29 -29.94 -13.23 -1.66
C LYS A 29 -29.21 -11.98 -1.20
N GLY A 30 -27.88 -12.06 -1.10
CA GLY A 30 -27.06 -10.87 -0.92
C GLY A 30 -27.38 -9.86 -2.02
N CYS A 31 -27.37 -8.59 -1.67
CA CYS A 31 -27.39 -7.54 -2.67
C CYS A 31 -26.03 -7.59 -3.37
N ASP A 32 -26.02 -7.89 -4.66
CA ASP A 32 -24.81 -7.87 -5.46
C ASP A 32 -24.30 -6.43 -5.56
N ARG A 33 -23.00 -6.26 -5.72
CA ARG A 33 -22.39 -4.95 -5.98
C ARG A 33 -22.96 -4.38 -7.28
N PRO A 34 -23.35 -3.10 -7.33
CA PRO A 34 -24.02 -2.53 -8.52
C PRO A 34 -23.07 -2.31 -9.71
N TYR A 35 -21.77 -2.61 -9.56
CA TYR A 35 -20.74 -2.49 -10.60
C TYR A 35 -19.78 -3.67 -10.57
N SER A 36 -19.03 -3.84 -11.68
CA SER A 36 -18.08 -4.94 -11.88
C SER A 36 -16.93 -4.89 -10.88
N GLU A 37 -16.54 -6.05 -10.38
CA GLU A 37 -15.29 -6.23 -9.63
C GLU A 37 -14.11 -6.57 -10.56
N ALA A 38 -14.39 -7.05 -11.78
CA ALA A 38 -13.37 -7.30 -12.78
C ALA A 38 -12.76 -5.99 -13.28
N MET A 39 -11.46 -6.00 -13.45
CA MET A 39 -10.66 -4.90 -13.98
C MET A 39 -10.41 -5.10 -15.47
N TYR A 40 -10.39 -4.02 -16.25
CA TYR A 40 -9.91 -4.05 -17.61
C TYR A 40 -8.40 -3.76 -17.62
N VAL A 41 -7.66 -4.63 -18.28
CA VAL A 41 -6.19 -4.61 -18.32
C VAL A 41 -5.75 -4.43 -19.75
N LYS A 42 -4.86 -3.47 -20.00
CA LYS A 42 -4.24 -3.20 -21.29
C LYS A 42 -2.73 -3.14 -21.13
N ARG A 43 -2.02 -3.99 -21.87
CA ARG A 43 -0.57 -3.87 -22.05
C ARG A 43 -0.29 -3.32 -23.44
N GLN A 44 0.54 -2.27 -23.50
CA GLN A 44 0.90 -1.62 -24.76
C GLN A 44 2.31 -1.03 -24.67
N GLY A 45 3.20 -1.40 -25.58
CA GLY A 45 4.57 -0.85 -25.67
C GLY A 45 5.43 -1.05 -24.41
N GLY A 46 5.13 -2.06 -23.60
CA GLY A 46 5.80 -2.30 -22.32
C GLY A 46 5.13 -1.65 -21.10
N ASP A 47 4.24 -0.69 -21.30
CA ASP A 47 3.43 -0.10 -20.24
C ASP A 47 2.21 -0.99 -19.94
N LEU A 48 1.76 -0.97 -18.69
CA LEU A 48 0.56 -1.68 -18.22
C LEU A 48 -0.42 -0.67 -17.65
N TYR A 49 -1.63 -0.68 -18.18
CA TYR A 49 -2.75 0.14 -17.75
C TYR A 49 -3.85 -0.75 -17.21
N ILE A 50 -4.41 -0.36 -16.07
CA ILE A 50 -5.48 -1.11 -15.41
C ILE A 50 -6.57 -0.14 -15.03
N SER A 51 -7.80 -0.38 -15.44
CA SER A 51 -8.96 0.35 -14.94
C SER A 51 -9.88 -0.56 -14.14
N ALA A 52 -10.43 -0.04 -13.07
CA ALA A 52 -11.37 -0.72 -12.18
C ALA A 52 -12.50 0.24 -11.76
N LYS A 53 -13.64 -0.29 -11.40
CA LYS A 53 -14.70 0.52 -10.78
C LYS A 53 -14.28 0.91 -9.37
N LEU A 54 -14.27 2.20 -9.09
CA LEU A 54 -14.10 2.75 -7.75
C LEU A 54 -15.46 2.77 -7.03
N ASP A 55 -16.47 3.25 -7.75
CA ASP A 55 -17.89 3.27 -7.36
C ASP A 55 -18.80 3.24 -8.62
N GLU A 56 -20.10 3.53 -8.47
CA GLU A 56 -21.06 3.57 -9.57
C GLU A 56 -20.82 4.68 -10.60
N ARG A 57 -20.01 5.70 -10.27
CA ARG A 57 -19.82 6.92 -11.06
C ARG A 57 -18.40 7.14 -11.52
N THR A 58 -17.47 6.36 -10.96
CA THR A 58 -16.05 6.60 -11.15
C THR A 58 -15.26 5.31 -11.34
N ASP A 59 -14.23 5.41 -12.15
CA ASP A 59 -13.20 4.41 -12.31
C ASP A 59 -11.89 4.92 -11.71
N ILE A 60 -11.11 3.99 -11.19
CA ILE A 60 -9.71 4.21 -10.86
C ILE A 60 -8.83 3.62 -11.94
N THR A 61 -7.77 4.31 -12.32
CA THR A 61 -6.80 3.86 -13.32
C THR A 61 -5.42 3.83 -12.73
N TYR A 62 -4.71 2.72 -12.96
CA TYR A 62 -3.32 2.50 -12.56
C TYR A 62 -2.45 2.38 -13.78
N TRP A 63 -1.31 3.08 -13.76
CA TRP A 63 -0.29 2.97 -14.80
C TRP A 63 0.97 2.40 -14.21
N PHE A 64 1.48 1.33 -14.79
CA PHE A 64 2.77 0.72 -14.48
C PHE A 64 3.68 0.84 -15.67
N ARG A 65 4.91 1.24 -15.44
CA ARG A 65 5.92 1.38 -16.48
C ARG A 65 7.32 1.44 -15.89
N ARG A 66 8.32 1.45 -16.76
CA ARG A 66 9.67 1.84 -16.37
C ARG A 66 9.68 3.31 -16.01
N CYS A 67 10.09 3.60 -14.77
CA CYS A 67 9.99 4.95 -14.23
C CYS A 67 11.33 5.64 -14.15
N MET A 68 11.35 6.85 -14.66
CA MET A 68 12.35 7.89 -14.47
C MET A 68 13.80 7.44 -14.71
N PHE A 69 14.76 7.92 -13.90
CA PHE A 69 16.19 7.81 -14.21
C PHE A 69 16.73 6.36 -14.09
N ASN A 70 16.34 5.63 -13.08
CA ASN A 70 16.79 4.23 -12.88
C ASN A 70 15.99 3.22 -13.71
N GLU A 71 14.87 3.62 -14.32
CA GLU A 71 14.00 2.80 -15.17
C GLU A 71 13.50 1.54 -14.48
N LEU A 72 13.23 1.63 -13.17
CA LEU A 72 12.63 0.54 -12.42
C LEU A 72 11.15 0.42 -12.78
N TYR A 73 10.64 -0.82 -12.89
CA TYR A 73 9.24 -1.04 -13.22
C TYR A 73 8.37 -0.93 -11.97
N THR A 74 7.50 0.08 -11.94
CA THR A 74 6.65 0.39 -10.77
C THR A 74 5.34 1.04 -11.21
N PHE A 75 4.39 1.25 -10.29
CA PHE A 75 3.24 2.07 -10.63
C PHE A 75 3.66 3.55 -10.74
N TYR A 76 3.23 4.14 -11.84
CA TYR A 76 3.68 5.46 -12.28
C TYR A 76 2.68 6.55 -11.91
N ARG A 77 1.39 6.24 -12.07
CA ARG A 77 0.28 7.15 -11.79
C ARG A 77 -0.92 6.38 -11.27
N VAL A 78 -1.73 7.06 -10.48
CA VAL A 78 -3.06 6.64 -10.10
C VAL A 78 -4.02 7.81 -10.32
N GLY A 79 -5.11 7.56 -11.03
CA GLY A 79 -6.07 8.62 -11.37
C GLY A 79 -7.51 8.14 -11.34
N ILE A 80 -8.43 9.10 -11.38
CA ILE A 80 -9.88 8.86 -11.41
C ILE A 80 -10.45 9.37 -12.74
N THR A 81 -11.32 8.58 -13.35
CA THR A 81 -12.08 8.94 -14.54
C THR A 81 -13.58 8.81 -14.27
N ARG A 82 -14.38 9.76 -14.74
CA ARG A 82 -15.84 9.72 -14.60
C ARG A 82 -16.43 8.70 -15.55
N ASN A 83 -17.10 7.70 -14.98
CA ASN A 83 -17.76 6.64 -15.74
C ASN A 83 -18.95 6.08 -14.96
N ARG A 84 -20.15 6.24 -15.53
CA ARG A 84 -21.43 5.81 -14.92
C ARG A 84 -21.89 4.44 -15.43
N THR A 85 -21.09 3.76 -16.24
CA THR A 85 -21.41 2.38 -16.65
C THR A 85 -21.05 1.40 -15.54
N ALA A 86 -21.66 0.22 -15.55
CA ALA A 86 -21.32 -0.82 -14.55
C ALA A 86 -19.95 -1.45 -14.78
N LEU A 87 -19.35 -1.29 -15.97
CA LEU A 87 -18.03 -1.78 -16.32
C LEU A 87 -17.02 -0.64 -16.27
N PRO A 88 -15.75 -0.90 -15.90
CA PRO A 88 -14.71 0.10 -16.02
C PRO A 88 -14.42 0.49 -17.47
N THR A 89 -13.80 1.66 -17.66
CA THR A 89 -13.41 2.15 -18.98
C THR A 89 -12.45 1.18 -19.67
N THR A 90 -12.60 1.05 -20.99
CA THR A 90 -11.69 0.27 -21.84
C THR A 90 -10.58 1.14 -22.46
N GLN A 91 -10.44 2.38 -22.01
CA GLN A 91 -9.38 3.32 -22.39
C GLN A 91 -8.57 3.75 -21.16
N PRO A 92 -7.91 2.81 -20.44
CA PRO A 92 -7.20 3.12 -19.19
C PRO A 92 -5.93 3.94 -19.42
N GLU A 93 -5.46 4.05 -20.67
CA GLU A 93 -4.34 4.88 -21.07
C GLU A 93 -4.70 6.37 -21.27
N ALA A 94 -5.98 6.69 -21.34
CA ALA A 94 -6.43 8.08 -21.46
C ALA A 94 -6.08 8.88 -20.22
N GLU A 95 -5.78 10.18 -20.39
CA GLU A 95 -5.49 11.06 -19.25
C GLU A 95 -6.68 11.07 -18.28
N PRO A 96 -6.47 10.78 -16.98
CA PRO A 96 -7.55 10.74 -16.01
C PRO A 96 -8.12 12.14 -15.78
N ALA A 97 -9.41 12.22 -15.43
CA ALA A 97 -10.05 13.49 -15.07
C ALA A 97 -9.43 14.10 -13.81
N VAL A 98 -8.91 13.26 -12.93
CA VAL A 98 -8.25 13.64 -11.68
C VAL A 98 -7.02 12.76 -11.48
N LEU A 99 -5.88 13.38 -11.24
CA LEU A 99 -4.67 12.69 -10.83
C LEU A 99 -4.64 12.63 -9.30
N LEU A 100 -4.54 11.41 -8.73
CA LEU A 100 -4.44 11.19 -7.29
C LEU A 100 -2.98 11.05 -6.83
N ASN A 101 -2.16 10.32 -7.58
CA ASN A 101 -0.75 10.20 -7.32
C ASN A 101 0.05 10.54 -8.58
N SER A 102 1.11 11.33 -8.38
CA SER A 102 1.98 11.78 -9.45
C SER A 102 3.11 10.80 -9.74
N THR A 103 3.81 11.12 -10.82
CA THR A 103 5.00 10.42 -11.30
C THR A 103 6.20 10.42 -10.35
N TYR A 104 6.14 11.16 -9.25
CA TYR A 104 7.22 11.27 -8.26
C TYR A 104 7.06 10.28 -7.11
N SER A 105 6.08 9.38 -7.15
CA SER A 105 5.91 8.35 -6.13
C SER A 105 7.01 7.31 -6.19
N ASP A 106 7.95 7.40 -5.26
CA ASP A 106 8.93 6.35 -4.97
C ASP A 106 8.31 5.37 -3.95
N ASN A 107 7.34 4.57 -4.41
CA ASN A 107 6.55 3.73 -3.50
C ASN A 107 7.37 2.66 -2.76
N ILE A 108 8.51 2.24 -3.29
CA ILE A 108 9.44 1.32 -2.61
C ILE A 108 10.40 2.05 -1.70
N GLY A 109 10.79 3.25 -2.05
CA GLY A 109 11.70 4.09 -1.30
C GLY A 109 13.19 3.81 -1.54
N PRO A 110 14.01 4.84 -1.42
CA PRO A 110 15.47 4.73 -1.49
C PRO A 110 16.08 4.51 -0.10
N PHE A 111 17.33 4.09 -0.11
CA PHE A 111 18.22 4.07 1.06
C PHE A 111 19.00 5.37 1.15
N ALA A 112 18.99 6.05 2.30
CA ALA A 112 19.92 7.14 2.60
C ALA A 112 21.20 6.57 3.21
N ILE A 113 22.33 6.81 2.56
CA ILE A 113 23.65 6.31 2.99
C ILE A 113 24.53 7.50 3.32
N PRO A 114 25.05 7.59 4.56
CA PRO A 114 25.87 8.70 5.00
C PRO A 114 27.05 8.99 4.06
N GLY A 115 27.20 10.26 3.67
CA GLY A 115 28.25 10.71 2.75
C GLY A 115 28.03 10.37 1.26
N CYS A 116 27.03 9.58 0.94
CA CYS A 116 26.72 9.14 -0.43
C CYS A 116 25.38 9.64 -0.96
N GLY A 117 24.47 10.08 -0.07
CA GLY A 117 23.11 10.49 -0.44
C GLY A 117 22.14 9.33 -0.56
N TRP A 118 21.12 9.51 -1.39
CA TRP A 118 20.08 8.53 -1.62
C TRP A 118 20.47 7.57 -2.73
N CYS A 119 20.15 6.27 -2.58
CA CYS A 119 20.33 5.27 -3.61
C CYS A 119 19.12 4.31 -3.68
N GLY A 120 18.86 3.78 -4.86
CA GLY A 120 17.64 3.04 -5.15
C GLY A 120 16.49 3.96 -5.54
N GLY A 121 15.29 3.39 -5.73
CA GLY A 121 14.13 4.12 -6.21
C GLY A 121 14.49 4.91 -7.47
N ASN A 122 14.20 6.21 -7.45
CA ASN A 122 14.44 7.10 -8.59
C ASN A 122 15.66 8.03 -8.42
N HIS A 123 16.49 7.80 -7.43
CA HIS A 123 17.59 8.70 -7.10
C HIS A 123 18.83 8.48 -7.95
N LYS A 124 19.54 9.60 -8.23
CA LYS A 124 20.85 9.62 -8.88
C LYS A 124 21.93 9.66 -7.81
N TYR A 125 23.08 9.06 -8.09
CA TYR A 125 24.23 9.15 -7.20
C TYR A 125 24.64 10.61 -7.00
N ARG A 126 24.60 11.10 -5.75
CA ARG A 126 24.91 12.49 -5.37
C ARG A 126 24.17 13.51 -6.24
N GLU A 127 22.92 13.20 -6.64
CA GLU A 127 22.08 14.05 -7.52
C GLU A 127 22.74 14.40 -8.86
N ARG A 128 23.71 13.60 -9.32
CA ARG A 128 24.43 13.79 -10.59
C ARG A 128 23.88 12.89 -11.70
N THR A 129 24.76 12.10 -12.35
CA THR A 129 24.40 11.36 -13.57
C THR A 129 24.44 9.84 -13.44
N ALA A 130 25.10 9.30 -12.41
CA ALA A 130 25.22 7.85 -12.26
C ALA A 130 23.94 7.25 -11.69
N ARG A 131 23.51 6.12 -12.26
CA ARG A 131 22.39 5.33 -11.76
C ARG A 131 22.75 4.73 -10.39
N THR A 132 21.76 4.66 -9.51
CA THR A 132 21.86 4.00 -8.20
C THR A 132 21.11 2.70 -8.12
N ALA A 133 20.39 2.36 -9.18
CA ALA A 133 19.71 1.08 -9.31
C ALA A 133 19.57 0.69 -10.80
N ARG A 134 19.30 -0.58 -11.05
CA ARG A 134 18.94 -1.10 -12.38
C ARG A 134 17.89 -2.20 -12.24
N SER A 135 17.03 -2.32 -13.25
CA SER A 135 16.06 -3.41 -13.34
C SER A 135 16.76 -4.67 -13.91
N GLU A 136 16.55 -5.81 -13.27
CA GLU A 136 16.95 -7.14 -13.79
C GLU A 136 15.83 -7.76 -14.64
N GLY A 137 14.58 -7.30 -14.45
CA GLY A 137 13.42 -7.76 -15.19
C GLY A 137 12.10 -7.56 -14.46
N TYR A 138 11.02 -7.89 -15.14
CA TYR A 138 9.69 -7.92 -14.53
C TYR A 138 8.78 -8.94 -15.21
N THR A 139 7.78 -9.43 -14.47
CA THR A 139 6.74 -10.34 -14.95
C THR A 139 5.38 -9.74 -14.66
N LEU A 140 4.46 -9.84 -15.62
CA LEU A 140 3.07 -9.38 -15.49
C LEU A 140 2.15 -10.59 -15.51
N LEU A 141 1.22 -10.66 -14.55
CA LEU A 141 0.27 -11.76 -14.43
C LEU A 141 -1.16 -11.22 -14.29
N ALA A 142 -2.12 -11.85 -14.95
CA ALA A 142 -3.55 -11.63 -14.79
C ALA A 142 -4.19 -12.93 -14.31
N ASP A 143 -4.81 -12.93 -13.14
CA ASP A 143 -5.37 -14.11 -12.48
C ASP A 143 -4.40 -15.33 -12.44
N GLY A 144 -3.10 -15.03 -12.33
CA GLY A 144 -2.01 -16.01 -12.29
C GLY A 144 -1.46 -16.41 -13.67
N ASN A 145 -2.07 -15.98 -14.77
CA ASN A 145 -1.59 -16.24 -16.12
C ASN A 145 -0.68 -15.11 -16.61
N ARG A 146 0.42 -15.46 -17.25
CA ARG A 146 1.39 -14.48 -17.75
C ARG A 146 0.79 -13.63 -18.88
N ILE A 147 1.01 -12.32 -18.80
CA ILE A 147 0.64 -11.37 -19.85
C ILE A 147 1.85 -11.18 -20.77
N GLU A 148 1.74 -11.59 -22.02
CA GLU A 148 2.80 -11.47 -23.01
C GLU A 148 2.38 -10.56 -24.16
N GLY A 149 3.32 -9.77 -24.70
CA GLY A 149 3.07 -8.85 -25.81
C GLY A 149 2.03 -7.77 -25.49
N ASP A 150 1.65 -7.02 -26.50
CA ASP A 150 0.56 -6.06 -26.41
C ASP A 150 -0.77 -6.79 -26.45
N THR A 151 -1.62 -6.54 -25.47
CA THR A 151 -2.89 -7.26 -25.29
C THR A 151 -3.88 -6.51 -24.40
N THR A 152 -5.14 -6.91 -24.48
CA THR A 152 -6.22 -6.47 -23.60
C THR A 152 -6.97 -7.66 -23.04
N LEU A 153 -7.35 -7.61 -21.74
CA LEU A 153 -8.09 -8.69 -21.09
C LEU A 153 -8.84 -8.17 -19.86
N TRP A 154 -9.68 -9.02 -19.31
CA TRP A 154 -10.35 -8.81 -18.02
C TRP A 154 -9.73 -9.70 -16.95
N ALA A 155 -9.55 -9.18 -15.74
CA ALA A 155 -8.99 -9.91 -14.62
C ALA A 155 -9.55 -9.42 -13.27
N ASN A 156 -9.59 -10.30 -12.28
CA ASN A 156 -9.93 -9.94 -10.90
C ASN A 156 -8.68 -9.58 -10.08
N ARG A 157 -7.51 -9.99 -10.55
CA ARG A 157 -6.22 -9.73 -9.92
C ARG A 157 -5.16 -9.52 -10.98
N VAL A 158 -4.38 -8.46 -10.84
CA VAL A 158 -3.17 -8.25 -11.65
C VAL A 158 -1.98 -8.23 -10.72
N THR A 159 -0.93 -8.99 -11.08
CA THR A 159 0.32 -9.03 -10.33
C THR A 159 1.46 -8.53 -11.21
N VAL A 160 2.27 -7.64 -10.66
CA VAL A 160 3.52 -7.16 -11.24
C VAL A 160 4.64 -7.60 -10.32
N GLU A 161 5.54 -8.44 -10.82
CA GLU A 161 6.73 -8.88 -10.11
C GLU A 161 7.94 -8.20 -10.74
N ALA A 162 8.72 -7.45 -9.98
CA ALA A 162 9.90 -6.73 -10.44
C ALA A 162 11.14 -7.14 -9.64
N GLU A 163 12.23 -7.39 -10.37
CA GLU A 163 13.55 -7.69 -9.80
C GLU A 163 14.52 -6.57 -10.14
N ASN A 164 15.17 -6.03 -9.12
CA ASN A 164 16.08 -4.90 -9.25
C ASN A 164 17.40 -5.19 -8.51
N VAL A 165 18.44 -4.45 -8.91
CA VAL A 165 19.68 -4.34 -8.14
C VAL A 165 19.86 -2.90 -7.73
N ILE A 166 19.98 -2.67 -6.43
CA ILE A 166 20.40 -1.39 -5.86
C ILE A 166 21.93 -1.40 -5.80
N LEU A 167 22.55 -0.35 -6.32
CA LEU A 167 24.00 -0.24 -6.46
C LEU A 167 24.62 0.36 -5.20
N ASP A 168 25.85 -0.09 -4.86
CA ASP A 168 26.58 0.36 -3.68
C ASP A 168 27.24 1.73 -3.93
N PRO A 169 26.75 2.82 -3.33
CA PRO A 169 27.29 4.14 -3.54
C PRO A 169 28.56 4.42 -2.73
N THR A 170 28.95 3.53 -1.82
CA THR A 170 30.17 3.69 -1.01
C THR A 170 31.44 3.35 -1.80
N ARG A 171 31.30 2.71 -2.96
CA ARG A 171 32.40 2.23 -3.82
C ARG A 171 32.24 2.72 -5.26
N PRO A 172 32.27 4.05 -5.49
CA PRO A 172 32.12 4.59 -6.83
C PRO A 172 33.37 4.25 -7.67
N TYR A 173 33.13 3.90 -8.91
CA TYR A 173 34.16 3.76 -9.93
C TYR A 173 34.23 5.03 -10.75
N ARG A 174 35.43 5.58 -10.93
CA ARG A 174 35.65 6.73 -11.78
C ARG A 174 35.96 6.24 -13.20
N ASN A 175 35.09 6.54 -14.16
CA ASN A 175 35.34 6.16 -15.54
C ASN A 175 36.40 7.05 -16.20
N THR A 176 36.91 6.64 -17.36
CA THR A 176 37.93 7.38 -18.12
C THR A 176 37.50 8.77 -18.59
N ALA A 177 36.21 9.02 -18.68
CA ALA A 177 35.63 10.33 -19.01
C ALA A 177 35.46 11.24 -17.77
N GLY A 178 35.94 10.81 -16.58
CA GLY A 178 35.91 11.62 -15.36
C GLY A 178 34.59 11.62 -14.60
N GLY A 179 33.61 10.82 -15.06
CA GLY A 179 32.32 10.64 -14.35
C GLY A 179 32.37 9.53 -13.31
N ASP A 180 31.49 9.62 -12.30
CA ASP A 180 31.27 8.54 -11.35
C ASP A 180 30.33 7.48 -11.96
N GLU A 181 30.59 6.21 -11.69
CA GLU A 181 29.77 5.07 -12.06
C GLU A 181 29.67 4.13 -10.85
N LEU A 182 28.51 3.56 -10.61
CA LEU A 182 28.32 2.52 -9.59
C LEU A 182 28.20 1.17 -10.27
N ARG A 183 29.00 0.19 -9.85
CA ARG A 183 29.03 -1.15 -10.44
C ARG A 183 28.74 -2.24 -9.42
N ASP A 184 29.20 -2.08 -8.20
CA ASP A 184 28.99 -3.03 -7.12
C ASP A 184 27.54 -3.00 -6.64
N SER A 185 27.03 -4.13 -6.21
CA SER A 185 25.67 -4.24 -5.71
C SER A 185 25.63 -4.01 -4.20
N LEU A 186 24.71 -3.16 -3.74
CA LEU A 186 24.33 -3.03 -2.35
C LEU A 186 23.38 -4.18 -1.95
N CYS A 187 22.30 -4.34 -2.70
CA CYS A 187 21.33 -5.41 -2.48
C CYS A 187 20.58 -5.78 -3.76
N ARG A 188 20.02 -6.98 -3.76
CA ARG A 188 18.94 -7.40 -4.67
C ARG A 188 17.61 -7.05 -4.05
N GLU A 189 16.75 -6.44 -4.82
CA GLU A 189 15.40 -6.03 -4.44
C GLU A 189 14.38 -6.78 -5.29
N SER A 190 13.46 -7.48 -4.63
CA SER A 190 12.31 -8.12 -5.26
C SER A 190 11.05 -7.42 -4.79
N VAL A 191 10.22 -7.00 -5.73
CA VAL A 191 8.97 -6.29 -5.44
C VAL A 191 7.81 -6.95 -6.15
N THR A 192 6.76 -7.23 -5.39
CA THR A 192 5.49 -7.71 -5.94
C THR A 192 4.40 -6.69 -5.65
N TYR A 193 3.75 -6.23 -6.71
CA TYR A 193 2.53 -5.43 -6.64
C TYR A 193 1.34 -6.31 -7.00
N THR A 194 0.33 -6.35 -6.14
CA THR A 194 -0.94 -7.04 -6.42
C THR A 194 -2.06 -6.01 -6.47
N VAL A 195 -2.61 -5.81 -7.66
CA VAL A 195 -3.71 -4.87 -7.90
C VAL A 195 -5.05 -5.62 -7.81
N ARG A 196 -5.96 -5.05 -7.04
CA ARG A 196 -7.36 -5.48 -6.94
C ARG A 196 -8.22 -4.25 -6.81
N ARG A 197 -9.17 -4.08 -7.70
CA ARG A 197 -10.10 -2.95 -7.73
C ARG A 197 -9.45 -1.61 -7.28
N ASN A 198 -9.68 -1.15 -6.05
CA ASN A 198 -9.18 0.13 -5.52
C ASN A 198 -7.92 0.01 -4.64
N ASN A 199 -7.17 -1.09 -4.79
CA ASN A 199 -6.00 -1.38 -3.96
C ASN A 199 -4.79 -1.79 -4.77
N ILE A 200 -3.62 -1.44 -4.25
CA ILE A 200 -2.34 -2.06 -4.59
C ILE A 200 -1.73 -2.60 -3.28
N GLU A 201 -1.61 -3.92 -3.16
CA GLU A 201 -0.80 -4.54 -2.12
C GLU A 201 0.64 -4.65 -2.62
N VAL A 202 1.61 -4.22 -1.81
CA VAL A 202 3.04 -4.25 -2.13
C VAL A 202 3.73 -5.18 -1.16
N ALA A 203 4.56 -6.08 -1.69
CA ALA A 203 5.53 -6.86 -0.92
C ALA A 203 6.92 -6.56 -1.46
N ALA A 204 7.81 -6.03 -0.63
CA ALA A 204 9.18 -5.74 -0.98
C ALA A 204 10.15 -6.53 -0.10
N SER A 205 11.20 -7.07 -0.70
CA SER A 205 12.27 -7.75 0.01
C SER A 205 13.63 -7.33 -0.52
N HIS A 206 14.60 -7.24 0.38
CA HIS A 206 15.98 -6.93 0.04
C HIS A 206 16.90 -7.99 0.60
N ARG A 207 17.83 -8.43 -0.22
CA ARG A 207 18.95 -9.30 0.18
C ARG A 207 20.23 -8.53 -0.06
N PHE A 208 20.89 -8.13 1.01
CA PHE A 208 22.13 -7.37 0.95
C PHE A 208 23.29 -8.26 0.48
N CYS A 209 24.09 -7.74 -0.44
CA CYS A 209 25.23 -8.43 -1.06
C CYS A 209 26.47 -7.55 -1.16
N ASN A 210 26.50 -6.46 -0.39
CA ASN A 210 27.56 -5.47 -0.32
C ASN A 210 28.90 -6.10 0.12
N ALA A 211 29.99 -5.70 -0.51
CA ALA A 211 31.33 -6.25 -0.22
C ALA A 211 31.85 -5.87 1.17
N THR A 212 31.47 -4.71 1.67
CA THR A 212 31.82 -4.18 3.00
C THR A 212 30.56 -3.73 3.74
N PRO A 213 30.51 -3.80 5.09
CA PRO A 213 29.36 -3.33 5.83
C PRO A 213 29.04 -1.87 5.56
N VAL A 214 27.78 -1.56 5.22
CA VAL A 214 27.29 -0.23 4.87
C VAL A 214 26.35 0.27 5.95
N ALA A 215 26.53 1.54 6.37
CA ALA A 215 25.60 2.22 7.25
C ALA A 215 24.40 2.72 6.44
N ILE A 216 23.18 2.34 6.84
CA ILE A 216 21.95 2.90 6.31
C ILE A 216 21.39 3.84 7.37
N ALA A 217 21.38 5.13 7.06
CA ALA A 217 20.77 6.12 7.96
C ALA A 217 19.26 6.02 7.95
N ILE A 218 18.66 5.88 6.77
CA ILE A 218 17.22 5.86 6.60
C ILE A 218 16.85 4.92 5.43
N TYR A 219 15.77 4.17 5.60
CA TYR A 219 15.03 3.56 4.51
C TYR A 219 13.53 3.81 4.71
N TYR A 220 12.89 4.27 3.67
CA TYR A 220 11.46 4.53 3.65
C TYR A 220 10.72 3.47 2.83
N GLY A 221 9.53 3.10 3.26
CA GLY A 221 8.58 2.31 2.48
C GLY A 221 7.21 2.97 2.43
N MET A 222 6.35 2.49 1.55
CA MET A 222 5.00 3.00 1.36
C MET A 222 4.99 4.51 1.11
N GLN A 223 5.91 5.02 0.30
CA GLN A 223 5.92 6.43 -0.05
C GLN A 223 4.71 6.79 -0.89
N SER A 224 4.18 7.98 -0.66
CA SER A 224 3.09 8.59 -1.41
C SER A 224 3.41 10.03 -1.77
N MET A 225 3.04 10.43 -2.98
CA MET A 225 2.87 11.83 -3.37
C MET A 225 1.41 12.00 -3.79
N PHE A 226 0.56 12.19 -2.81
CA PHE A 226 -0.86 12.43 -3.03
C PHE A 226 -1.07 13.88 -3.45
N GLU A 227 -1.72 14.11 -4.59
CA GLU A 227 -1.75 15.41 -5.23
C GLU A 227 -2.59 16.45 -4.49
N GLY A 228 -2.14 17.71 -4.53
CA GLY A 228 -2.85 18.88 -4.01
C GLY A 228 -2.68 19.14 -2.51
N GLU A 229 -3.47 20.08 -2.00
CA GLU A 229 -3.54 20.39 -0.57
C GLU A 229 -4.12 19.22 0.21
N THR A 230 -3.35 18.66 1.11
CA THR A 230 -3.66 17.39 1.77
C THR A 230 -3.83 17.56 3.26
N HIS A 231 -4.89 16.96 3.79
CA HIS A 231 -5.08 16.72 5.23
C HIS A 231 -4.72 15.28 5.54
N VAL A 232 -4.11 15.05 6.68
CA VAL A 232 -3.64 13.75 7.13
C VAL A 232 -4.37 13.33 8.41
N LEU A 233 -4.75 12.06 8.45
CA LEU A 233 -5.23 11.34 9.64
C LEU A 233 -4.27 10.18 9.89
N THR A 234 -3.77 10.04 11.13
CA THR A 234 -2.86 8.95 11.51
C THR A 234 -3.47 8.10 12.62
N PRO A 235 -4.30 7.10 12.28
CA PRO A 235 -4.89 6.22 13.28
C PRO A 235 -3.82 5.52 14.12
N GLY A 236 -3.89 5.64 15.45
CA GLY A 236 -2.83 5.16 16.35
C GLY A 236 -1.56 6.00 16.38
N GLY A 237 -1.55 7.16 15.69
CA GLY A 237 -0.49 8.16 15.67
C GLY A 237 -0.95 9.48 16.30
N ALA A 238 -0.24 10.58 15.95
CA ALA A 238 -0.44 11.90 16.56
C ALA A 238 -1.66 12.65 16.02
N TYR A 239 -2.02 12.44 14.74
CA TYR A 239 -3.10 13.19 14.07
C TYR A 239 -4.39 12.39 14.12
N THR A 240 -5.10 12.47 15.25
CA THR A 240 -6.33 11.71 15.48
C THR A 240 -7.57 12.31 14.78
N ASP A 241 -7.46 13.52 14.20
CA ASP A 241 -8.44 14.10 13.30
C ASP A 241 -7.73 14.67 12.06
N TRP A 242 -8.51 15.04 11.04
CA TRP A 242 -8.00 15.64 9.82
C TRP A 242 -7.14 16.87 10.14
N THR A 243 -5.86 16.78 9.89
CA THR A 243 -4.89 17.83 10.20
C THR A 243 -4.21 18.27 8.90
N GLU A 244 -4.25 19.56 8.63
CA GLU A 244 -3.45 20.16 7.56
C GLU A 244 -1.98 20.16 7.99
N VAL A 245 -1.14 19.52 7.18
CA VAL A 245 0.29 19.36 7.49
C VAL A 245 1.10 20.22 6.54
N ALA A 246 1.26 21.49 6.90
CA ALA A 246 1.95 22.49 6.07
C ALA A 246 3.49 22.40 6.13
N LYS A 247 4.04 21.65 7.09
CA LYS A 247 5.50 21.49 7.32
C LYS A 247 5.83 20.04 7.59
N ALA A 248 7.12 19.71 7.52
CA ALA A 248 7.56 18.37 7.91
C ALA A 248 7.08 18.04 9.33
N SER A 249 6.31 16.96 9.43
CA SER A 249 5.70 16.48 10.66
C SER A 249 6.16 15.06 10.89
N THR A 250 6.62 14.79 12.09
CA THR A 250 7.12 13.47 12.48
C THR A 250 6.63 13.11 13.87
N PHE A 251 6.61 11.83 14.18
CA PHE A 251 6.50 11.31 15.52
C PHE A 251 7.28 10.00 15.63
N THR A 252 7.73 9.70 16.86
CA THR A 252 8.67 8.62 17.10
C THR A 252 7.96 7.28 17.35
N LYS A 253 8.72 6.19 17.22
CA LYS A 253 8.26 4.85 17.57
C LYS A 253 7.87 4.73 19.05
N GLN A 254 8.56 5.43 19.94
CA GLN A 254 8.26 5.39 21.39
C GLN A 254 6.92 6.05 21.70
N GLU A 255 6.61 7.17 21.03
CA GLU A 255 5.33 7.89 21.21
C GLU A 255 4.14 7.10 20.68
N HIS A 256 4.30 6.44 19.52
CA HIS A 256 3.22 5.74 18.82
C HIS A 256 3.63 4.34 18.34
N PRO A 257 3.90 3.39 19.25
CA PRO A 257 4.45 2.08 18.88
C PRO A 257 3.51 1.20 18.06
N LEU A 258 2.21 1.48 18.09
CA LEU A 258 1.19 0.72 17.34
C LEU A 258 0.80 1.38 16.01
N PHE A 259 1.45 2.49 15.66
CA PHE A 259 1.17 3.18 14.40
C PHE A 259 1.57 2.33 13.20
N ARG A 260 0.66 2.15 12.25
CA ARG A 260 0.90 1.39 11.01
C ARG A 260 0.22 2.00 9.79
N ARG A 261 -0.67 2.96 9.97
CA ARG A 261 -1.51 3.47 8.91
C ARG A 261 -1.68 4.98 8.98
N TYR A 262 -1.66 5.62 7.82
CA TYR A 262 -2.11 6.99 7.65
C TYR A 262 -3.09 7.08 6.48
N VAL A 263 -3.94 8.08 6.51
CA VAL A 263 -4.89 8.42 5.44
C VAL A 263 -4.66 9.86 5.04
N GLU A 264 -4.59 10.10 3.76
CA GLU A 264 -4.48 11.41 3.14
C GLU A 264 -5.80 11.75 2.47
N LYS A 265 -6.23 13.01 2.56
CA LYS A 265 -7.46 13.54 1.98
C LYS A 265 -7.18 14.86 1.29
N ASN A 266 -7.68 15.03 0.08
CA ASN A 266 -7.73 16.29 -0.63
C ASN A 266 -9.18 16.55 -1.13
N ARG A 267 -9.36 17.56 -1.98
CA ARG A 267 -10.69 17.91 -2.56
C ARG A 267 -11.24 16.83 -3.51
N GLN A 268 -10.42 15.88 -3.95
CA GLN A 268 -10.71 14.96 -5.05
C GLN A 268 -10.88 13.52 -4.59
N GLY A 269 -10.39 13.18 -3.39
CA GLY A 269 -10.47 11.83 -2.88
C GLY A 269 -9.54 11.57 -1.70
N TYR A 270 -9.33 10.29 -1.44
CA TYR A 270 -8.59 9.79 -0.29
C TYR A 270 -7.59 8.73 -0.75
N GLN A 271 -6.47 8.66 -0.05
CA GLN A 271 -5.52 7.56 -0.12
C GLN A 271 -5.20 7.09 1.29
N SER A 272 -5.26 5.79 1.52
CA SER A 272 -4.78 5.14 2.73
C SER A 272 -3.53 4.34 2.42
N THR A 273 -2.54 4.42 3.31
CA THR A 273 -1.40 3.51 3.34
C THR A 273 -1.42 2.72 4.64
N TRP A 274 -1.27 1.42 4.55
CA TRP A 274 -1.30 0.52 5.68
C TRP A 274 -0.11 -0.45 5.63
N LEU A 275 0.83 -0.31 6.55
CA LEU A 275 1.93 -1.26 6.74
C LEU A 275 1.40 -2.49 7.48
N LEU A 276 1.43 -3.66 6.82
CA LEU A 276 0.88 -4.89 7.36
C LEU A 276 1.71 -5.40 8.56
N PRO A 277 1.05 -6.04 9.56
CA PRO A 277 1.72 -6.53 10.77
C PRO A 277 2.83 -7.56 10.53
N ASP A 278 2.74 -8.34 9.44
CA ASP A 278 3.69 -9.40 9.07
C ASP A 278 4.85 -8.92 8.17
N GLY A 279 4.89 -7.62 7.85
CA GLY A 279 6.03 -6.99 7.20
C GLY A 279 7.15 -6.67 8.20
N LEU A 280 7.87 -5.54 8.04
CA LEU A 280 8.67 -4.95 9.13
C LEU A 280 7.73 -4.37 10.21
N GLY A 281 6.74 -5.18 10.55
CA GLY A 281 5.54 -4.83 11.27
C GLY A 281 5.74 -3.94 12.45
N ASP A 282 6.64 -4.20 13.33
CA ASP A 282 6.89 -3.35 14.49
C ASP A 282 8.04 -2.37 14.25
N HIS A 283 8.31 -2.05 12.97
CA HIS A 283 9.48 -1.25 12.62
C HIS A 283 10.74 -1.81 13.31
N ALA A 284 11.00 -3.12 13.13
CA ALA A 284 11.99 -3.88 13.88
C ALA A 284 13.43 -3.34 13.75
N LEU A 285 13.69 -2.56 12.70
CA LEU A 285 15.00 -1.91 12.46
C LEU A 285 15.01 -0.43 12.88
N LEU A 286 14.05 -0.01 13.72
CA LEU A 286 13.99 1.31 14.33
C LEU A 286 14.16 1.22 15.84
N ASP A 287 14.91 2.16 16.41
CA ASP A 287 14.99 2.39 17.85
C ASP A 287 13.82 3.28 18.31
N GLY A 288 13.55 3.35 19.62
CA GLY A 288 12.41 4.11 20.16
C GLY A 288 12.39 5.59 19.78
N GLN A 289 13.56 6.18 19.60
CA GLN A 289 13.71 7.60 19.23
C GLN A 289 13.67 7.84 17.71
N ASP A 290 13.60 6.80 16.89
CA ASP A 290 13.46 6.95 15.45
C ASP A 290 12.05 7.42 15.09
N ASP A 291 11.95 8.36 14.15
CA ASP A 291 10.69 8.73 13.53
C ASP A 291 10.13 7.54 12.75
N ILE A 292 8.83 7.29 12.88
CA ILE A 292 8.15 6.20 12.16
C ILE A 292 7.21 6.69 11.07
N PHE A 293 6.79 7.95 11.14
CA PHE A 293 6.01 8.62 10.12
C PHE A 293 6.66 9.95 9.77
N ILE A 294 6.71 10.27 8.49
CA ILE A 294 7.24 11.55 8.00
C ILE A 294 6.32 12.09 6.93
N TYR A 295 5.96 13.36 7.08
CA TYR A 295 5.31 14.16 6.07
C TYR A 295 6.23 15.30 5.67
N ALA A 296 6.71 15.27 4.44
CA ALA A 296 7.59 16.29 3.90
C ALA A 296 6.79 17.52 3.40
N PRO A 297 7.33 18.73 3.50
CA PRO A 297 6.60 19.98 3.20
C PRO A 297 6.18 20.12 1.73
N TYR A 298 6.66 19.27 0.84
CA TYR A 298 6.27 19.21 -0.58
C TYR A 298 5.21 18.12 -0.86
N GLY A 299 4.49 17.65 0.17
CA GLY A 299 3.38 16.72 0.02
C GLY A 299 3.77 15.25 -0.13
N LYS A 300 4.97 14.86 0.31
CA LYS A 300 5.43 13.46 0.31
C LYS A 300 5.35 12.87 1.70
N SER A 301 4.63 11.76 1.82
CA SER A 301 4.44 11.04 3.09
C SER A 301 5.02 9.62 3.01
N TYR A 302 5.47 9.06 4.12
CA TYR A 302 6.04 7.71 4.16
C TYR A 302 6.20 7.15 5.58
N HIS A 303 6.29 5.80 5.64
CA HIS A 303 6.78 5.07 6.79
C HIS A 303 8.31 4.99 6.75
N LYS A 304 8.98 5.29 7.86
CA LYS A 304 10.40 4.95 8.03
C LYS A 304 10.50 3.50 8.51
N LEU A 305 11.33 2.70 7.87
CA LEU A 305 11.46 1.27 8.11
C LEU A 305 12.84 0.88 8.65
N ILE A 306 13.89 1.63 8.33
CA ILE A 306 15.24 1.44 8.87
C ILE A 306 15.75 2.79 9.37
N GLY A 307 16.34 2.81 10.55
CA GLY A 307 17.03 3.96 11.13
C GLY A 307 18.40 3.58 11.65
N ASN A 308 19.47 4.24 11.16
CA ASN A 308 20.86 4.14 11.64
C ASN A 308 21.35 2.69 11.89
N LYS A 309 21.15 1.79 10.93
CA LYS A 309 21.59 0.39 11.02
C LYS A 309 22.79 0.13 10.12
N ARG A 310 23.72 -0.66 10.62
CA ARG A 310 24.84 -1.18 9.85
C ARG A 310 24.44 -2.54 9.25
N ILE A 311 24.42 -2.60 7.93
CA ILE A 311 24.01 -3.75 7.15
C ILE A 311 25.20 -4.40 6.52
N LYS A 312 25.27 -5.73 6.54
CA LYS A 312 26.35 -6.55 5.99
C LYS A 312 25.83 -7.55 4.96
N ASN A 313 26.72 -8.12 4.21
CA ASN A 313 26.42 -9.20 3.25
C ASN A 313 25.64 -10.34 3.93
N GLY A 314 24.57 -10.76 3.28
CA GLY A 314 23.67 -11.81 3.74
C GLY A 314 22.51 -11.33 4.61
N ASP A 315 22.54 -10.09 5.11
CA ASP A 315 21.40 -9.48 5.82
C ASP A 315 20.21 -9.37 4.88
N LYS A 316 19.01 -9.41 5.47
CA LYS A 316 17.74 -9.33 4.74
C LYS A 316 16.80 -8.38 5.43
N THR A 317 15.97 -7.70 4.64
CA THR A 317 14.82 -6.94 5.12
C THR A 317 13.64 -7.18 4.19
N CYS A 318 12.45 -7.11 4.71
CA CYS A 318 11.23 -7.21 3.91
C CYS A 318 10.12 -6.37 4.57
N TRP A 319 9.15 -5.96 3.78
CA TRP A 319 7.92 -5.34 4.28
C TRP A 319 6.76 -5.61 3.32
N ARG A 320 5.55 -5.52 3.84
CA ARG A 320 4.31 -5.58 3.07
C ARG A 320 3.40 -4.45 3.49
N GLY A 321 2.65 -3.93 2.54
CA GLY A 321 1.69 -2.88 2.82
C GLY A 321 0.62 -2.76 1.74
N VAL A 322 -0.41 -1.99 2.02
CA VAL A 322 -1.56 -1.80 1.14
C VAL A 322 -1.80 -0.32 0.92
N TYR A 323 -1.85 0.08 -0.35
CA TYR A 323 -2.43 1.35 -0.77
C TYR A 323 -3.90 1.13 -1.11
N THR A 324 -4.77 2.00 -0.60
CA THR A 324 -6.21 1.99 -0.89
C THR A 324 -6.64 3.39 -1.29
N TRP A 325 -7.33 3.51 -2.42
CA TRP A 325 -7.89 4.77 -2.89
C TRP A 325 -9.41 4.71 -2.86
N PHE A 326 -10.04 5.82 -2.50
CA PHE A 326 -11.49 5.96 -2.52
C PHE A 326 -11.89 7.43 -2.68
N GLU A 327 -13.03 7.69 -3.31
CA GLU A 327 -13.57 9.03 -3.48
C GLU A 327 -14.64 9.31 -2.42
N THR A 328 -15.52 8.33 -2.20
CA THR A 328 -16.62 8.43 -1.24
C THR A 328 -16.43 7.40 -0.13
N PRO A 329 -16.12 7.82 1.10
CA PRO A 329 -16.09 6.92 2.25
C PRO A 329 -17.50 6.46 2.63
N ILE A 330 -17.59 5.34 3.34
CA ILE A 330 -18.85 4.88 3.95
C ILE A 330 -19.32 5.88 5.02
N ALA A 331 -18.38 6.44 5.76
CA ALA A 331 -18.60 7.57 6.66
C ALA A 331 -17.31 8.39 6.80
N ASP A 332 -17.44 9.73 6.85
CA ASP A 332 -16.39 10.65 7.27
C ASP A 332 -17.09 11.82 8.00
N ASP A 333 -17.12 11.74 9.31
CA ASP A 333 -17.73 12.73 10.18
C ASP A 333 -16.83 13.07 11.37
N ALA A 334 -17.33 13.80 12.33
CA ALA A 334 -16.55 14.21 13.50
C ALA A 334 -16.10 13.04 14.38
N ASP A 335 -16.78 11.89 14.33
CA ASP A 335 -16.48 10.75 15.20
C ASP A 335 -15.56 9.74 14.56
N LEU A 336 -15.75 9.47 13.25
CA LEU A 336 -15.04 8.39 12.56
C LEU A 336 -14.91 8.60 11.06
N LEU A 337 -13.89 7.93 10.50
CA LEU A 337 -13.75 7.62 9.10
C LEU A 337 -13.98 6.11 8.91
N CYS A 338 -14.81 5.73 7.91
CA CYS A 338 -15.01 4.34 7.53
C CYS A 338 -14.98 4.22 6.01
N TYR A 339 -14.22 3.28 5.49
CA TYR A 339 -14.09 3.04 4.04
C TYR A 339 -13.81 1.57 3.72
N GLU A 340 -14.02 1.23 2.48
CA GLU A 340 -13.80 -0.11 1.93
C GLU A 340 -12.48 -0.18 1.16
N GLY A 341 -11.84 -1.33 1.24
CA GLY A 341 -10.69 -1.70 0.44
C GLY A 341 -10.54 -3.22 0.33
N SER A 342 -9.33 -3.69 0.08
CA SER A 342 -9.01 -5.12 0.14
C SER A 342 -7.62 -5.35 0.74
N ALA A 343 -7.41 -6.53 1.32
CA ALA A 343 -6.11 -6.99 1.78
C ALA A 343 -6.06 -8.51 1.83
N GLY A 344 -4.95 -9.10 1.42
CA GLY A 344 -4.76 -10.55 1.43
C GLY A 344 -5.79 -11.33 0.60
N GLY A 345 -6.40 -10.68 -0.39
CA GLY A 345 -7.45 -11.28 -1.22
C GLY A 345 -8.87 -11.18 -0.67
N HIS A 346 -9.05 -10.54 0.48
CA HIS A 346 -10.36 -10.33 1.12
C HIS A 346 -10.81 -8.88 0.98
N THR A 347 -12.12 -8.64 0.93
CA THR A 347 -12.67 -7.31 1.14
C THR A 347 -12.35 -6.84 2.56
N ALA A 348 -11.84 -5.62 2.71
CA ALA A 348 -11.50 -5.01 3.98
C ALA A 348 -12.40 -3.82 4.29
N VAL A 349 -12.80 -3.67 5.55
CA VAL A 349 -13.48 -2.47 6.06
C VAL A 349 -12.57 -1.83 7.09
N PHE A 350 -12.16 -0.60 6.80
CA PHE A 350 -11.31 0.21 7.66
C PHE A 350 -12.17 1.14 8.49
N ILE A 351 -11.91 1.22 9.79
CA ILE A 351 -12.66 2.01 10.75
C ILE A 351 -11.66 2.77 11.62
N ASP A 352 -11.69 4.09 11.52
CA ASP A 352 -10.81 5.02 12.23
C ASP A 352 -11.64 5.92 13.13
N CYS A 353 -11.69 5.62 14.42
CA CYS A 353 -12.36 6.49 15.39
C CYS A 353 -11.44 7.67 15.73
N LYS A 354 -11.89 8.87 15.42
CA LYS A 354 -11.17 10.12 15.68
C LYS A 354 -11.24 10.52 17.15
N ARG A 355 -12.28 10.05 17.84
CA ARG A 355 -12.51 10.27 19.29
C ARG A 355 -13.33 9.15 19.90
N ALA A 356 -13.51 9.19 21.20
CA ALA A 356 -14.44 8.29 21.91
C ALA A 356 -15.84 8.39 21.31
N CYS A 357 -16.42 7.25 20.91
CA CYS A 357 -17.76 7.24 20.31
C CYS A 357 -18.47 5.90 20.52
N LYS A 358 -19.80 5.93 20.39
CA LYS A 358 -20.66 4.74 20.35
C LYS A 358 -21.66 4.89 19.23
N ARG A 359 -21.50 4.08 18.18
CA ARG A 359 -22.29 4.22 16.94
C ARG A 359 -22.77 2.87 16.42
N THR A 360 -23.87 2.93 15.66
CA THR A 360 -24.25 1.85 14.76
C THR A 360 -24.14 2.39 13.34
N LEU A 361 -23.29 1.79 12.54
CA LEU A 361 -23.02 2.18 11.15
C LEU A 361 -23.66 1.15 10.21
N ALA A 362 -24.43 1.62 9.25
CA ALA A 362 -24.90 0.80 8.14
C ALA A 362 -23.83 0.79 7.05
N LEU A 363 -23.42 -0.40 6.63
CA LEU A 363 -22.53 -0.60 5.49
C LEU A 363 -23.37 -0.80 4.21
N PRO A 364 -22.78 -0.62 3.02
CA PRO A 364 -23.38 -1.03 1.75
C PRO A 364 -23.94 -2.46 1.81
N GLY A 365 -25.09 -2.71 1.19
CA GLY A 365 -25.82 -3.97 1.29
C GLY A 365 -25.09 -5.21 0.78
N TYR A 366 -24.08 -5.01 -0.08
CA TYR A 366 -23.19 -6.06 -0.59
C TYR A 366 -22.08 -6.46 0.40
N LEU A 367 -21.82 -5.68 1.45
CA LEU A 367 -20.84 -6.02 2.49
C LEU A 367 -21.52 -6.88 3.56
N ASP A 368 -21.14 -8.15 3.63
CA ASP A 368 -21.72 -9.13 4.53
C ASP A 368 -20.84 -9.34 5.77
N LEU A 369 -21.38 -8.95 6.92
CA LEU A 369 -20.69 -9.02 8.22
C LEU A 369 -20.94 -10.33 8.98
N ARG A 370 -21.61 -11.30 8.41
CA ARG A 370 -21.88 -12.57 9.11
C ARG A 370 -20.59 -13.34 9.41
N HIS A 371 -19.59 -13.17 8.55
CA HIS A 371 -18.28 -13.80 8.70
C HIS A 371 -17.17 -12.78 8.45
N PHE A 372 -16.61 -12.23 9.50
CA PHE A 372 -15.43 -11.36 9.41
C PHE A 372 -14.38 -11.75 10.44
N GLY A 373 -13.13 -11.42 10.14
CA GLY A 373 -12.01 -11.45 11.06
C GLY A 373 -11.48 -10.06 11.29
N THR A 374 -10.79 -9.84 12.41
CA THR A 374 -10.08 -8.59 12.68
C THR A 374 -8.61 -8.78 12.30
N ALA A 375 -8.12 -7.99 11.34
CA ALA A 375 -6.71 -8.01 10.92
C ALA A 375 -5.85 -7.09 11.77
N GLU A 376 -6.42 -5.97 12.21
CA GLU A 376 -5.76 -5.00 13.09
C GLU A 376 -6.79 -4.33 14.01
N GLN A 377 -6.40 -4.09 15.26
CA GLN A 377 -7.22 -3.36 16.23
C GLN A 377 -6.32 -2.66 17.23
N ASN A 378 -6.53 -1.37 17.45
CA ASN A 378 -5.84 -0.57 18.44
C ASN A 378 -6.79 0.45 19.11
N GLY A 379 -6.33 1.14 20.17
CA GLY A 379 -7.06 2.25 20.78
C GLY A 379 -8.36 1.88 21.50
N GLY A 380 -8.53 0.65 21.97
CA GLY A 380 -9.71 0.25 22.78
C GLY A 380 -11.03 0.22 21.99
N ILE A 381 -10.95 0.13 20.66
CA ILE A 381 -12.13 -0.05 19.82
C ILE A 381 -12.70 -1.46 20.01
N ARG A 382 -14.03 -1.55 20.08
CA ARG A 382 -14.79 -2.81 20.08
C ARG A 382 -15.79 -2.78 18.94
N ILE A 383 -15.74 -3.81 18.11
CA ILE A 383 -16.60 -3.96 16.94
C ILE A 383 -17.44 -5.24 17.10
N SER A 384 -18.71 -5.15 16.76
CA SER A 384 -19.58 -6.32 16.64
C SER A 384 -20.60 -6.13 15.53
N ALA A 385 -21.03 -7.23 14.90
CA ALA A 385 -22.13 -7.19 13.95
C ALA A 385 -23.46 -6.94 14.69
N ALA A 386 -24.29 -6.06 14.12
CA ALA A 386 -25.65 -5.79 14.60
C ALA A 386 -26.70 -6.22 13.57
N GLY A 387 -26.30 -6.99 12.58
CA GLY A 387 -27.06 -7.46 11.45
C GLY A 387 -26.13 -7.77 10.29
N ARG A 388 -26.69 -8.13 9.13
CA ARG A 388 -25.92 -8.54 7.97
C ARG A 388 -24.92 -7.48 7.49
N ASN A 389 -25.33 -6.21 7.49
CA ASN A 389 -24.54 -5.08 7.04
C ASN A 389 -24.54 -3.91 8.04
N LYS A 390 -24.67 -4.19 9.33
CA LYS A 390 -24.64 -3.17 10.38
C LYS A 390 -23.56 -3.48 11.40
N LEU A 391 -22.71 -2.51 11.67
CA LEU A 391 -21.66 -2.56 12.69
C LEU A 391 -22.06 -1.76 13.92
N LYS A 392 -21.90 -2.35 15.10
CA LYS A 392 -21.81 -1.59 16.36
C LYS A 392 -20.35 -1.31 16.63
N ILE A 393 -20.05 -0.03 16.80
CA ILE A 393 -18.71 0.50 17.08
C ILE A 393 -18.76 1.14 18.45
N LYS A 394 -17.84 0.77 19.33
CA LYS A 394 -17.60 1.43 20.59
C LYS A 394 -16.10 1.69 20.73
N ALA A 395 -15.73 2.95 20.83
CA ALA A 395 -14.36 3.40 21.07
C ALA A 395 -14.34 4.24 22.35
N ASP A 396 -13.44 3.92 23.25
CA ASP A 396 -13.27 4.66 24.52
C ASP A 396 -12.25 5.81 24.34
N ALA A 397 -11.48 5.80 23.24
CA ALA A 397 -10.49 6.80 22.80
C ALA A 397 -10.31 6.74 21.28
N PRO A 398 -9.54 7.66 20.65
CA PRO A 398 -9.12 7.50 19.27
C PRO A 398 -8.45 6.16 19.02
N GLY A 399 -8.70 5.56 17.85
CA GLY A 399 -8.13 4.26 17.51
C GLY A 399 -8.64 3.72 16.19
N SER A 400 -8.16 2.54 15.80
CA SER A 400 -8.46 1.95 14.51
C SER A 400 -8.77 0.47 14.56
N CYS A 401 -9.52 0.01 13.57
CA CYS A 401 -9.79 -1.41 13.34
C CYS A 401 -9.85 -1.70 11.85
N VAL A 402 -9.32 -2.84 11.43
CA VAL A 402 -9.46 -3.37 10.08
C VAL A 402 -10.15 -4.71 10.14
N LEU A 403 -11.30 -4.81 9.49
CA LEU A 403 -12.07 -6.04 9.36
C LEU A 403 -11.82 -6.66 7.99
N LEU A 404 -11.57 -7.97 7.94
CA LEU A 404 -11.53 -8.75 6.70
C LEU A 404 -12.82 -9.56 6.60
N LEU A 405 -13.57 -9.33 5.53
CA LEU A 405 -14.80 -10.05 5.26
C LEU A 405 -14.44 -11.37 4.58
N ARG A 406 -15.02 -12.48 5.06
CA ARG A 406 -14.85 -13.79 4.46
C ARG A 406 -16.05 -14.06 3.56
N GLU A 407 -15.79 -14.40 2.32
CA GLU A 407 -16.80 -14.86 1.35
C GLU A 407 -17.42 -16.20 1.74
#